data_e86a78be184a0cb084d96b6387197294
#
_entry.id   e86a78be184a0cb084d96b6387197294
#
_cell.length_a   1.000
_cell.length_b   1.000
_cell.length_c   1.000
_cell.angle_alpha   90.00
_cell.angle_beta   90.00
_cell.angle_gamma   90.00
#
_symmetry.space_group_name_H-M   'P 1'
#
loop_
_entity.id
_entity.type
_entity.pdbx_description
1 polymer ?
#
loop_
_entity_poly.entity_id
_entity_poly.type
_entity_poly.pdbx_seq_one_letter_code
_entity_poly.pdbx_strand_id
1 'polypeptide(L)'
;KTTLLTLIGALRTVQQGTVNVLGERLDGAGRRRRQQVRRRIGMIFQGHNLLRCLTAEQNVQMGSDLLPVLGYRARRDEARHWLRSVGLEDQMGKLPHDLSGGQKQRVAIARALAAHPRLLLADEPTAALDGATGREVVELLRRLAREQDCAVLIVTHDPRILDVADRILRMEDGSLLPSVE
;
A
#
# COMPACT_ATOMS: atom_id res chain seq x y z
N LYS A 1 14.87 6.60 1.93
CA LYS A 1 13.49 6.58 1.38
C LYS A 1 12.62 5.62 2.19
N THR A 2 12.91 4.32 2.25
CA THR A 2 12.16 3.31 3.05
C THR A 2 12.05 3.68 4.53
N THR A 3 13.10 4.31 5.11
CA THR A 3 13.05 4.81 6.49
C THR A 3 11.94 5.83 6.69
N LEU A 4 11.78 6.78 5.75
CA LEU A 4 10.71 7.78 5.78
C LEU A 4 9.33 7.10 5.71
N LEU A 5 9.12 6.16 4.77
CA LEU A 5 7.87 5.39 4.68
C LEU A 5 7.55 4.66 5.98
N THR A 6 8.55 4.03 6.62
CA THR A 6 8.33 3.29 7.88
C THR A 6 8.03 4.20 9.08
N LEU A 7 8.53 5.45 9.08
CA LEU A 7 8.17 6.48 10.06
C LEU A 7 6.72 6.96 9.83
N ILE A 8 6.36 7.33 8.60
CA ILE A 8 5.01 7.75 8.21
C ILE A 8 4.01 6.62 8.49
N GLY A 9 4.37 5.37 8.16
CA GLY A 9 3.57 4.17 8.43
C GLY A 9 3.48 3.78 9.92
N ALA A 10 4.04 4.60 10.83
CA ALA A 10 4.09 4.33 12.26
C ALA A 10 4.68 2.95 12.64
N LEU A 11 5.53 2.38 11.77
CA LEU A 11 6.25 1.12 12.00
C LEU A 11 7.50 1.34 12.84
N ARG A 12 8.13 2.51 12.72
CA ARG A 12 9.26 2.94 13.54
C ARG A 12 8.85 4.04 14.51
N THR A 13 9.61 4.18 15.59
CA THR A 13 9.46 5.29 16.54
C THR A 13 10.24 6.49 16.03
N VAL A 14 9.66 7.67 16.12
CA VAL A 14 10.33 8.95 15.85
C VAL A 14 11.31 9.21 16.98
N GLN A 15 12.60 9.30 16.68
CA GLN A 15 13.66 9.53 17.65
C GLN A 15 13.89 11.02 17.91
N GLN A 16 13.89 11.81 16.82
CA GLN A 16 14.07 13.27 16.86
C GLN A 16 13.17 13.94 15.83
N GLY A 17 12.76 15.17 16.10
CA GLY A 17 11.89 15.93 15.23
C GLY A 17 10.41 15.61 15.44
N THR A 18 9.57 16.11 14.54
CA THR A 18 8.10 15.98 14.60
C THR A 18 7.59 15.32 13.32
N VAL A 19 6.72 14.32 13.48
CA VAL A 19 6.02 13.66 12.37
C VAL A 19 4.53 13.69 12.65
N ASN A 20 3.76 14.28 11.73
CA ASN A 20 2.31 14.34 11.77
C ASN A 20 1.74 13.56 10.56
N VAL A 21 0.89 12.57 10.81
CA VAL A 21 0.29 11.72 9.78
C VAL A 21 -1.20 11.62 10.03
N LEU A 22 -2.00 11.98 9.02
CA LEU A 22 -3.47 11.98 9.10
C LEU A 22 -4.01 12.79 10.31
N GLY A 23 -3.34 13.89 10.66
CA GLY A 23 -3.67 14.73 11.83
C GLY A 23 -3.15 14.20 13.17
N GLU A 24 -2.45 13.05 13.17
CA GLU A 24 -1.93 12.42 14.39
C GLU A 24 -0.42 12.65 14.53
N ARG A 25 -0.02 13.21 15.66
CA ARG A 25 1.39 13.41 16.01
C ARG A 25 2.02 12.09 16.48
N LEU A 26 3.11 11.66 15.85
CA LEU A 26 3.76 10.36 16.08
C LEU A 26 5.00 10.43 16.98
N ASP A 27 5.64 11.60 17.12
CA ASP A 27 6.74 11.79 18.07
C ASP A 27 6.22 11.67 19.50
N GLY A 28 6.87 10.83 20.30
CA GLY A 28 6.41 10.45 21.64
C GLY A 28 5.14 9.59 21.70
N ALA A 29 4.59 9.19 20.55
CA ALA A 29 3.36 8.39 20.51
C ALA A 29 3.59 6.97 21.06
N GLY A 30 2.77 6.58 22.03
CA GLY A 30 2.75 5.24 22.60
C GLY A 30 2.23 4.18 21.61
N ARG A 31 2.39 2.89 21.97
CA ARG A 31 2.01 1.74 21.13
C ARG A 31 0.58 1.81 20.63
N ARG A 32 -0.39 2.16 21.50
CA ARG A 32 -1.82 2.22 21.17
C ARG A 32 -2.10 3.26 20.08
N ARG A 33 -1.55 4.48 20.22
CA ARG A 33 -1.74 5.55 19.24
C ARG A 33 -1.14 5.19 17.88
N ARG A 34 0.09 4.66 17.86
CA ARG A 34 0.70 4.17 16.61
C ARG A 34 -0.12 3.05 15.95
N GLN A 35 -0.71 2.15 16.72
CA GLN A 35 -1.58 1.10 16.19
C GLN A 35 -2.87 1.68 15.58
N GLN A 36 -3.47 2.70 16.18
CA GLN A 36 -4.65 3.39 15.62
C GLN A 36 -4.33 4.06 14.28
N VAL A 37 -3.16 4.73 14.18
CA VAL A 37 -2.71 5.34 12.94
C VAL A 37 -2.48 4.27 11.87
N ARG A 38 -1.78 3.16 12.19
CA ARG A 38 -1.54 2.05 11.24
C ARG A 38 -2.81 1.44 10.66
N ARG A 39 -3.90 1.37 11.41
CA ARG A 39 -5.20 0.86 10.90
C ARG A 39 -5.79 1.72 9.79
N ARG A 40 -5.35 2.97 9.67
CA ARG A 40 -5.79 3.93 8.66
C ARG A 40 -4.82 4.02 7.47
N ILE A 41 -3.77 3.20 7.49
CA ILE A 41 -2.70 3.20 6.47
C ILE A 41 -2.61 1.82 5.84
N GLY A 42 -2.73 1.77 4.51
CA GLY A 42 -2.38 0.59 3.72
C GLY A 42 -0.91 0.62 3.32
N MET A 43 -0.26 -0.55 3.29
CA MET A 43 1.15 -0.65 2.87
C MET A 43 1.32 -1.65 1.73
N ILE A 44 2.05 -1.22 0.71
CA ILE A 44 2.48 -2.02 -0.42
C ILE A 44 4.01 -2.05 -0.37
N PHE A 45 4.59 -3.24 -0.25
CA PHE A 45 6.03 -3.45 -0.14
C PHE A 45 6.63 -3.92 -1.47
N GLN A 46 7.88 -3.62 -1.70
CA GLN A 46 8.64 -4.03 -2.88
C GLN A 46 8.58 -5.55 -3.15
N GLY A 47 8.63 -6.38 -2.10
CA GLY A 47 8.56 -7.84 -2.19
C GLY A 47 7.14 -8.41 -2.14
N HIS A 48 6.07 -7.59 -2.33
CA HIS A 48 4.65 -7.92 -2.20
C HIS A 48 4.23 -8.39 -0.80
N ASN A 49 5.10 -9.06 -0.05
CA ASN A 49 4.90 -9.62 1.29
C ASN A 49 3.58 -10.43 1.42
N LEU A 50 3.30 -11.26 0.40
CA LEU A 50 2.19 -12.20 0.44
C LEU A 50 2.59 -13.42 1.28
N LEU A 51 1.67 -13.91 2.11
CA LEU A 51 1.86 -15.14 2.85
C LEU A 51 1.74 -16.33 1.88
N ARG A 52 2.81 -17.10 1.76
CA ARG A 52 2.96 -18.19 0.78
C ARG A 52 1.99 -19.34 0.96
N CYS A 53 1.52 -19.56 2.20
CA CYS A 53 0.56 -20.60 2.57
C CYS A 53 -0.91 -20.18 2.41
N LEU A 54 -1.18 -18.92 2.05
CA LEU A 54 -2.52 -18.38 1.86
C LEU A 54 -2.78 -18.14 0.38
N THR A 55 -4.03 -18.38 -0.05
CA THR A 55 -4.49 -18.04 -1.40
C THR A 55 -4.53 -16.52 -1.61
N ALA A 56 -4.75 -16.07 -2.85
CA ALA A 56 -4.95 -14.66 -3.15
C ALA A 56 -6.13 -14.07 -2.33
N GLU A 57 -7.27 -14.77 -2.28
CA GLU A 57 -8.43 -14.35 -1.50
C GLU A 57 -8.09 -14.21 0.00
N GLN A 58 -7.42 -15.20 0.57
CA GLN A 58 -7.01 -15.17 1.98
C GLN A 58 -5.99 -14.07 2.29
N ASN A 59 -5.04 -13.83 1.38
CA ASN A 59 -4.09 -12.73 1.53
C ASN A 59 -4.80 -11.36 1.55
N VAL A 60 -5.81 -11.15 0.70
CA VAL A 60 -6.59 -9.91 0.68
C VAL A 60 -7.49 -9.82 1.92
N GLN A 61 -8.11 -10.92 2.34
CA GLN A 61 -8.94 -10.96 3.55
C GLN A 61 -8.20 -10.49 4.80
N MET A 62 -6.89 -10.74 4.91
CA MET A 62 -6.07 -10.21 6.02
C MET A 62 -6.11 -8.67 6.11
N GLY A 63 -6.28 -7.96 4.98
CA GLY A 63 -6.46 -6.50 4.98
C GLY A 63 -7.77 -6.11 5.68
N SER A 64 -8.86 -6.78 5.36
CA SER A 64 -10.19 -6.55 5.97
C SER A 64 -10.31 -7.05 7.41
N ASP A 65 -9.39 -7.91 7.88
CA ASP A 65 -9.32 -8.32 9.30
C ASP A 65 -9.01 -7.15 10.24
N LEU A 66 -8.48 -6.05 9.72
CA LEU A 66 -8.30 -4.80 10.46
C LEU A 66 -9.61 -4.04 10.75
N LEU A 67 -10.72 -4.45 10.11
CA LEU A 67 -12.05 -3.86 10.27
C LEU A 67 -12.82 -4.63 11.36
N PRO A 68 -12.92 -4.09 12.58
CA PRO A 68 -13.43 -4.84 13.75
C PRO A 68 -14.92 -5.19 13.67
N VAL A 69 -15.67 -4.52 12.79
CA VAL A 69 -17.13 -4.64 12.70
C VAL A 69 -17.58 -5.73 11.71
N LEU A 70 -16.68 -6.18 10.82
CA LEU A 70 -17.04 -7.13 9.77
C LEU A 70 -16.96 -8.59 10.28
N GLY A 71 -18.05 -9.35 10.13
CA GLY A 71 -18.04 -10.79 10.30
C GLY A 71 -17.25 -11.51 9.21
N TYR A 72 -16.91 -12.79 9.41
CA TYR A 72 -16.08 -13.58 8.48
C TYR A 72 -16.59 -13.56 7.03
N ARG A 73 -17.90 -13.73 6.81
CA ARG A 73 -18.49 -13.72 5.47
C ARG A 73 -18.31 -12.37 4.79
N ALA A 74 -18.61 -11.27 5.48
CA ALA A 74 -18.46 -9.93 4.94
C ALA A 74 -17.01 -9.60 4.57
N ARG A 75 -16.04 -10.04 5.38
CA ARG A 75 -14.60 -9.87 5.07
C ARG A 75 -14.18 -10.66 3.83
N ARG A 76 -14.76 -11.86 3.63
CA ARG A 76 -14.51 -12.66 2.44
C ARG A 76 -15.12 -12.03 1.19
N ASP A 77 -16.33 -11.50 1.28
CA ASP A 77 -17.00 -10.81 0.19
C ASP A 77 -16.23 -9.51 -0.19
N GLU A 78 -15.71 -8.79 0.80
CA GLU A 78 -14.84 -7.65 0.63
C GLU A 78 -13.53 -8.02 -0.11
N ALA A 79 -12.88 -9.10 0.30
CA ALA A 79 -11.68 -9.59 -0.37
C ALA A 79 -11.94 -9.96 -1.84
N ARG A 80 -13.06 -10.59 -2.13
CA ARG A 80 -13.49 -10.92 -3.49
C ARG A 80 -13.81 -9.69 -4.31
N HIS A 81 -14.47 -8.70 -3.72
CA HIS A 81 -14.71 -7.41 -4.36
C HIS A 81 -13.40 -6.79 -4.82
N TRP A 82 -12.41 -6.68 -3.94
CA TRP A 82 -11.12 -6.10 -4.27
C TRP A 82 -10.34 -6.91 -5.31
N LEU A 83 -10.42 -8.24 -5.28
CA LEU A 83 -9.78 -9.07 -6.31
C LEU A 83 -10.41 -8.86 -7.70
N ARG A 84 -11.72 -8.68 -7.78
CA ARG A 84 -12.39 -8.29 -9.03
C ARG A 84 -11.94 -6.91 -9.50
N SER A 85 -11.88 -5.94 -8.60
CA SER A 85 -11.45 -4.56 -8.92
C SER A 85 -10.03 -4.47 -9.48
N VAL A 86 -9.16 -5.42 -9.10
CA VAL A 86 -7.80 -5.53 -9.66
C VAL A 86 -7.69 -6.53 -10.84
N GLY A 87 -8.81 -7.08 -11.33
CA GLY A 87 -8.85 -8.01 -12.46
C GLY A 87 -8.29 -9.40 -12.17
N LEU A 88 -8.51 -9.91 -10.95
CA LEU A 88 -8.01 -11.22 -10.50
C LEU A 88 -9.14 -12.17 -10.04
N GLU A 89 -10.34 -12.04 -10.60
CA GLU A 89 -11.48 -12.88 -10.23
C GLU A 89 -11.17 -14.39 -10.37
N ASP A 90 -10.57 -14.78 -11.50
CA ASP A 90 -10.22 -16.18 -11.79
C ASP A 90 -8.98 -16.68 -11.01
N GLN A 91 -8.33 -15.82 -10.26
CA GLN A 91 -7.09 -16.12 -9.55
C GLN A 91 -7.28 -16.23 -8.02
N MET A 92 -8.50 -16.08 -7.51
CA MET A 92 -8.79 -16.00 -6.07
C MET A 92 -8.27 -17.19 -5.26
N GLY A 93 -8.37 -18.40 -5.83
CA GLY A 93 -7.93 -19.64 -5.18
C GLY A 93 -6.44 -19.96 -5.32
N LYS A 94 -5.68 -19.20 -6.13
CA LYS A 94 -4.26 -19.48 -6.37
C LYS A 94 -3.38 -19.08 -5.20
N LEU A 95 -2.33 -19.86 -4.99
CA LEU A 95 -1.25 -19.54 -4.06
C LEU A 95 -0.27 -18.54 -4.71
N PRO A 96 0.50 -17.77 -3.93
CA PRO A 96 1.43 -16.78 -4.49
C PRO A 96 2.45 -17.34 -5.49
N HIS A 97 2.87 -18.59 -5.35
CA HIS A 97 3.82 -19.19 -6.30
C HIS A 97 3.22 -19.47 -7.69
N ASP A 98 1.88 -19.56 -7.80
CA ASP A 98 1.17 -19.76 -9.05
C ASP A 98 0.79 -18.44 -9.75
N LEU A 99 1.14 -17.30 -9.16
CA LEU A 99 0.85 -15.98 -9.67
C LEU A 99 2.08 -15.34 -10.33
N SER A 100 1.87 -14.60 -11.43
CA SER A 100 2.92 -13.76 -12.02
C SER A 100 3.32 -12.60 -11.09
N GLY A 101 4.44 -11.92 -11.37
CA GLY A 101 4.88 -10.74 -10.60
C GLY A 101 3.82 -9.65 -10.55
N GLY A 102 3.22 -9.30 -11.69
CA GLY A 102 2.15 -8.32 -11.79
C GLY A 102 0.87 -8.76 -11.05
N GLN A 103 0.51 -10.04 -11.12
CA GLN A 103 -0.62 -10.58 -10.35
C GLN A 103 -0.37 -10.51 -8.83
N LYS A 104 0.83 -10.85 -8.37
CA LYS A 104 1.23 -10.69 -6.95
C LYS A 104 1.11 -9.25 -6.49
N GLN A 105 1.54 -8.31 -7.33
CA GLN A 105 1.43 -6.88 -7.02
C GLN A 105 -0.04 -6.43 -6.94
N ARG A 106 -0.89 -6.87 -7.86
CA ARG A 106 -2.33 -6.60 -7.83
C ARG A 106 -2.99 -7.18 -6.57
N VAL A 107 -2.60 -8.37 -6.11
CA VAL A 107 -3.05 -8.94 -4.82
C VAL A 107 -2.58 -8.08 -3.65
N ALA A 108 -1.34 -7.59 -3.65
CA ALA A 108 -0.83 -6.71 -2.59
C ALA A 108 -1.58 -5.37 -2.53
N ILE A 109 -1.94 -4.79 -3.69
CA ILE A 109 -2.79 -3.59 -3.80
C ILE A 109 -4.18 -3.87 -3.24
N ALA A 110 -4.83 -4.95 -3.66
CA ALA A 110 -6.15 -5.36 -3.18
C ALA A 110 -6.15 -5.52 -1.65
N ARG A 111 -5.12 -6.18 -1.09
CA ARG A 111 -4.95 -6.35 0.36
C ARG A 111 -4.82 -5.01 1.09
N ALA A 112 -4.05 -4.08 0.54
CA ALA A 112 -3.84 -2.78 1.15
C ALA A 112 -5.11 -1.93 1.16
N LEU A 113 -5.92 -2.01 0.09
CA LEU A 113 -7.19 -1.29 -0.05
C LEU A 113 -8.34 -1.92 0.75
N ALA A 114 -8.33 -3.24 0.98
CA ALA A 114 -9.37 -3.95 1.74
C ALA A 114 -9.50 -3.50 3.21
N ALA A 115 -8.52 -2.74 3.71
CA ALA A 115 -8.58 -2.09 5.03
C ALA A 115 -9.28 -0.71 4.99
N HIS A 116 -9.76 -0.23 3.83
CA HIS A 116 -10.29 1.11 3.61
C HIS A 116 -9.36 2.20 4.17
N PRO A 117 -8.09 2.24 3.75
CA PRO A 117 -7.13 3.18 4.31
C PRO A 117 -7.41 4.60 3.84
N ARG A 118 -6.98 5.60 4.64
CA ARG A 118 -6.95 7.02 4.23
C ARG A 118 -5.62 7.41 3.58
N LEU A 119 -4.61 6.57 3.74
CA LEU A 119 -3.29 6.77 3.15
C LEU A 119 -2.73 5.42 2.71
N LEU A 120 -2.27 5.33 1.46
CA LEU A 120 -1.49 4.22 0.94
C LEU A 120 -0.01 4.61 0.87
N LEU A 121 0.84 3.76 1.41
CA LEU A 121 2.29 3.87 1.30
C LEU A 121 2.81 2.75 0.41
N ALA A 122 3.48 3.08 -0.68
CA ALA A 122 4.05 2.11 -1.60
C ALA A 122 5.57 2.28 -1.70
N ASP A 123 6.30 1.22 -1.36
CA ASP A 123 7.76 1.16 -1.44
C ASP A 123 8.15 0.38 -2.70
N GLU A 124 8.62 1.10 -3.73
CA GLU A 124 9.06 0.56 -5.02
C GLU A 124 8.04 -0.41 -5.66
N PRO A 125 6.78 0.01 -5.89
CA PRO A 125 5.71 -0.89 -6.31
C PRO A 125 5.89 -1.51 -7.70
N THR A 126 6.86 -1.03 -8.49
CA THR A 126 7.14 -1.49 -9.86
C THR A 126 8.48 -2.20 -10.01
N ALA A 127 9.31 -2.29 -8.96
CA ALA A 127 10.69 -2.76 -9.04
C ALA A 127 10.86 -4.20 -9.58
N ALA A 128 9.85 -5.06 -9.40
CA ALA A 128 9.87 -6.45 -9.85
C ALA A 128 9.07 -6.67 -11.16
N LEU A 129 8.69 -5.59 -11.87
CA LEU A 129 7.81 -5.64 -13.03
C LEU A 129 8.52 -5.08 -14.27
N ASP A 130 8.15 -5.61 -15.44
CA ASP A 130 8.50 -4.96 -16.70
C ASP A 130 7.78 -3.59 -16.84
N GLY A 131 8.25 -2.78 -17.79
CA GLY A 131 7.79 -1.41 -17.92
C GLY A 131 6.30 -1.25 -18.18
N ALA A 132 5.72 -2.09 -19.03
CA ALA A 132 4.30 -2.04 -19.37
C ALA A 132 3.43 -2.46 -18.18
N THR A 133 3.73 -3.61 -17.58
CA THR A 133 3.04 -4.13 -16.39
C THR A 133 3.17 -3.17 -15.19
N GLY A 134 4.36 -2.57 -15.01
CA GLY A 134 4.59 -1.60 -13.92
C GLY A 134 3.69 -0.38 -14.06
N ARG A 135 3.57 0.17 -15.28
CA ARG A 135 2.69 1.32 -15.55
C ARG A 135 1.22 0.98 -15.31
N GLU A 136 0.74 -0.15 -15.85
CA GLU A 136 -0.64 -0.60 -15.63
C GLU A 136 -0.97 -0.73 -14.13
N VAL A 137 -0.05 -1.27 -13.33
CA VAL A 137 -0.21 -1.43 -11.89
C VAL A 137 -0.31 -0.09 -11.17
N VAL A 138 0.49 0.92 -11.56
CA VAL A 138 0.44 2.25 -10.92
C VAL A 138 -0.81 3.02 -11.34
N GLU A 139 -1.23 2.93 -12.60
CA GLU A 139 -2.48 3.53 -13.06
C GLU A 139 -3.71 2.90 -12.39
N LEU A 140 -3.70 1.57 -12.21
CA LEU A 140 -4.72 0.85 -11.44
C LEU A 140 -4.75 1.35 -9.99
N LEU A 141 -3.59 1.45 -9.33
CA LEU A 141 -3.47 1.97 -7.97
C LEU A 141 -4.03 3.39 -7.84
N ARG A 142 -3.65 4.29 -8.76
CA ARG A 142 -4.15 5.67 -8.81
C ARG A 142 -5.66 5.73 -8.93
N ARG A 143 -6.25 4.95 -9.85
CA ARG A 143 -7.69 4.89 -10.07
C ARG A 143 -8.41 4.43 -8.79
N LEU A 144 -8.03 3.27 -8.24
CA LEU A 144 -8.68 2.69 -7.08
C LEU A 144 -8.53 3.57 -5.82
N ALA A 145 -7.39 4.22 -5.65
CA ALA A 145 -7.17 5.14 -4.54
C ALA A 145 -8.07 6.38 -4.63
N ARG A 146 -8.27 6.93 -5.84
CA ARG A 146 -9.20 8.05 -6.07
C ARG A 146 -10.66 7.66 -5.80
N GLU A 147 -11.07 6.47 -6.24
CA GLU A 147 -12.42 5.93 -5.97
C GLU A 147 -12.69 5.79 -4.47
N GLN A 148 -11.64 5.60 -3.65
CA GLN A 148 -11.72 5.44 -2.19
C GLN A 148 -11.41 6.72 -1.39
N ASP A 149 -11.21 7.87 -2.04
CA ASP A 149 -10.74 9.11 -1.41
C ASP A 149 -9.48 8.88 -0.53
N CYS A 150 -8.53 8.09 -1.06
CA CYS A 150 -7.32 7.66 -0.40
C CYS A 150 -6.10 8.38 -0.97
N ALA A 151 -5.33 9.06 -0.14
CA ALA A 151 -4.04 9.63 -0.55
C ALA A 151 -3.01 8.51 -0.81
N VAL A 152 -2.13 8.70 -1.81
CA VAL A 152 -1.07 7.74 -2.13
C VAL A 152 0.29 8.40 -2.04
N LEU A 153 1.21 7.80 -1.31
CA LEU A 153 2.62 8.17 -1.29
C LEU A 153 3.45 7.00 -1.84
N ILE A 154 4.06 7.22 -3.01
CA ILE A 154 4.94 6.24 -3.65
C ILE A 154 6.39 6.68 -3.45
N VAL A 155 7.22 5.76 -3.01
CA VAL A 155 8.68 5.89 -3.09
C VAL A 155 9.15 5.05 -4.26
N THR A 156 9.87 5.67 -5.18
CA THR A 156 10.39 4.98 -6.36
C THR A 156 11.68 5.61 -6.87
N HIS A 157 12.44 4.86 -7.63
CA HIS A 157 13.52 5.33 -8.50
C HIS A 157 13.18 5.15 -10.00
N ASP A 158 11.97 4.68 -10.31
CA ASP A 158 11.51 4.43 -11.67
C ASP A 158 10.96 5.72 -12.31
N PRO A 159 11.65 6.32 -13.29
CA PRO A 159 11.19 7.56 -13.92
C PRO A 159 9.94 7.35 -14.79
N ARG A 160 9.63 6.11 -15.18
CA ARG A 160 8.52 5.79 -16.10
C ARG A 160 7.13 5.99 -15.51
N ILE A 161 7.04 6.18 -14.18
CA ILE A 161 5.76 6.37 -13.47
C ILE A 161 5.64 7.76 -12.84
N LEU A 162 6.59 8.66 -13.03
CA LEU A 162 6.56 9.98 -12.41
C LEU A 162 5.43 10.87 -12.95
N ASP A 163 5.05 10.71 -14.20
CA ASP A 163 3.95 11.45 -14.85
C ASP A 163 2.56 11.07 -14.30
N VAL A 164 2.45 9.97 -13.56
CA VAL A 164 1.21 9.57 -12.88
C VAL A 164 0.99 10.36 -11.58
N ALA A 165 2.05 10.96 -11.01
CA ALA A 165 1.99 11.65 -9.73
C ALA A 165 1.41 13.08 -9.88
N ASP A 166 0.57 13.49 -8.93
CA ASP A 166 0.09 14.87 -8.84
C ASP A 166 1.18 15.80 -8.27
N ARG A 167 2.15 15.25 -7.51
CA ARG A 167 3.29 15.97 -6.95
C ARG A 167 4.50 15.07 -6.80
N ILE A 168 5.69 15.58 -7.16
CA ILE A 168 6.97 14.87 -7.03
C ILE A 168 7.84 15.56 -6.01
N LEU A 169 8.40 14.80 -5.07
CA LEU A 169 9.39 15.25 -4.11
C LEU A 169 10.70 14.50 -4.35
N ARG A 170 11.80 15.22 -4.46
CA ARG A 170 13.14 14.62 -4.60
C ARG A 170 13.79 14.51 -3.23
N MET A 171 14.47 13.38 -3.00
CA MET A 171 15.15 13.10 -1.74
C MET A 171 16.55 12.56 -2.01
N GLU A 172 17.56 13.26 -1.50
CA GLU A 172 18.97 12.87 -1.56
C GLU A 172 19.56 12.89 -0.14
N ASP A 173 20.37 11.90 0.20
CA ASP A 173 21.08 11.76 1.49
C ASP A 173 20.22 12.02 2.73
N GLY A 174 18.96 11.58 2.67
CA GLY A 174 18.02 11.71 3.78
C GLY A 174 17.30 13.05 3.87
N SER A 175 17.64 14.02 3.01
CA SER A 175 17.04 15.35 2.96
C SER A 175 16.11 15.52 1.77
N LEU A 176 14.99 16.21 1.95
CA LEU A 176 14.13 16.63 0.85
C LEU A 176 14.77 17.82 0.14
N LEU A 177 14.89 17.73 -1.18
CA LEU A 177 15.34 18.84 -1.99
C LEU A 177 14.20 19.84 -2.20
N PRO A 178 14.51 21.14 -2.36
CA PRO A 178 13.53 22.14 -2.77
C PRO A 178 12.82 21.70 -4.04
N SER A 179 11.49 21.88 -4.09
CA SER A 179 10.73 21.66 -5.32
C SER A 179 11.23 22.62 -6.38
N VAL A 180 11.73 22.13 -7.49
CA VAL A 180 11.89 22.93 -8.69
C VAL A 180 10.50 23.05 -9.28
N GLU A 181 9.93 24.26 -9.22
CA GLU A 181 8.67 24.62 -9.90
C GLU A 181 8.80 24.45 -11.42
#